data_56fb638a3ca847114cd22abc06c10379
#
_entry.id   56fb638a3ca847114cd22abc06c10379
#
_cell.length_a   1.000
_cell.length_b   1.000
_cell.length_c   1.000
_cell.angle_alpha   90.00
_cell.angle_beta   90.00
_cell.angle_gamma   90.00
#
_symmetry.space_group_name_H-M   'P 1'
#
loop_
_entity.id
_entity.type
_entity.pdbx_description
1 polymer ?
#
loop_
_entity_poly.entity_id
_entity_poly.type
_entity_poly.pdbx_seq_one_letter_code
_entity_poly.pdbx_strand_id
1 'polypeptide(L)'
;MATFLHTMVRITDPERSRSFYEALGFRFSREMDIVRSGVLEATNYFFSIGDQENVLELTYNHDGRSYKLGTGYGHIALGVADLDGTLAALKDAHGIEPERPPYQVGSGGTRICFMRDPDDYRIELIERSGG
;
A
#
# COMPACT_ATOMS: atom_id res chain seq x y z
N MET A 1 -23.04 2.97 15.31
CA MET A 1 -22.04 2.00 14.80
C MET A 1 -20.96 2.73 14.05
N ALA A 2 -19.71 2.34 14.28
CA ALA A 2 -18.60 2.95 13.54
C ALA A 2 -18.51 2.40 12.12
N THR A 3 -17.94 3.19 11.23
CA THR A 3 -17.64 2.79 9.85
C THR A 3 -16.12 2.84 9.69
N PHE A 4 -15.53 1.84 9.04
CA PHE A 4 -14.11 1.87 8.74
C PHE A 4 -13.85 2.90 7.64
N LEU A 5 -12.93 3.84 7.87
CA LEU A 5 -12.63 4.88 6.88
C LEU A 5 -11.33 4.58 6.12
N HIS A 6 -10.22 4.51 6.83
CA HIS A 6 -8.92 4.31 6.16
C HIS A 6 -7.87 3.78 7.13
N THR A 7 -6.80 3.26 6.53
CA THR A 7 -5.53 3.00 7.21
C THR A 7 -4.53 4.07 6.78
N MET A 8 -3.78 4.62 7.72
CA MET A 8 -2.77 5.63 7.42
C MET A 8 -1.37 5.08 7.71
N VAL A 9 -0.46 5.32 6.75
CA VAL A 9 0.96 5.06 6.97
C VAL A 9 1.76 6.31 6.60
N ARG A 10 2.92 6.47 7.23
CA ARG A 10 3.81 7.61 6.98
C ARG A 10 4.83 7.25 5.93
N ILE A 11 5.06 8.17 5.00
CA ILE A 11 5.94 7.95 3.86
C ILE A 11 7.05 8.99 3.81
N THR A 12 8.13 8.69 3.09
CA THR A 12 9.28 9.60 2.94
C THR A 12 9.42 10.18 1.54
N ASP A 13 8.74 9.61 0.54
CA ASP A 13 8.81 10.08 -0.85
C ASP A 13 7.45 9.91 -1.52
N PRO A 14 6.65 10.98 -1.62
CA PRO A 14 5.29 10.87 -2.17
C PRO A 14 5.22 10.30 -3.58
N GLU A 15 6.15 10.67 -4.48
CA GLU A 15 6.11 10.20 -5.86
C GLU A 15 6.37 8.70 -5.95
N ARG A 16 7.37 8.21 -5.22
CA ARG A 16 7.70 6.78 -5.21
C ARG A 16 6.59 5.96 -4.60
N SER A 17 6.03 6.43 -3.49
CA SER A 17 4.94 5.71 -2.83
C SER A 17 3.68 5.70 -3.70
N ARG A 18 3.35 6.82 -4.31
CA ARG A 18 2.21 6.89 -5.22
C ARG A 18 2.37 5.92 -6.40
N SER A 19 3.54 5.92 -7.04
CA SER A 19 3.83 5.00 -8.15
C SER A 19 3.65 3.54 -7.73
N PHE A 20 4.16 3.19 -6.55
CA PHE A 20 4.06 1.83 -6.04
C PHE A 20 2.60 1.41 -5.85
N TYR A 21 1.81 2.23 -5.16
CA TYR A 21 0.43 1.87 -4.87
C TYR A 21 -0.45 1.92 -6.12
N GLU A 22 -0.18 2.83 -7.05
CA GLU A 22 -0.88 2.82 -8.34
C GLU A 22 -0.58 1.55 -9.14
N ALA A 23 0.65 1.05 -9.07
CA ALA A 23 1.01 -0.21 -9.72
C ALA A 23 0.24 -1.40 -9.16
N LEU A 24 -0.15 -1.34 -7.88
CA LEU A 24 -0.96 -2.38 -7.23
C LEU A 24 -2.46 -2.24 -7.51
N GLY A 25 -2.88 -1.20 -8.21
CA GLY A 25 -4.28 -1.00 -8.55
C GLY A 25 -5.00 0.08 -7.77
N PHE A 26 -4.31 0.77 -6.86
CA PHE A 26 -4.90 1.93 -6.19
C PHE A 26 -5.00 3.12 -7.15
N ARG A 27 -6.01 3.95 -6.91
CA ARG A 27 -6.22 5.19 -7.66
C ARG A 27 -6.06 6.36 -6.71
N PHE A 28 -5.25 7.35 -7.11
CA PHE A 28 -5.14 8.57 -6.34
C PHE A 28 -6.48 9.31 -6.36
N SER A 29 -6.98 9.68 -5.19
CA SER A 29 -8.26 10.37 -5.04
C SER A 29 -8.09 11.86 -4.82
N ARG A 30 -7.32 12.24 -3.81
CA ARG A 30 -7.14 13.64 -3.43
C ARG A 30 -5.98 13.79 -2.48
N GLU A 31 -5.51 15.03 -2.33
CA GLU A 31 -4.53 15.37 -1.31
C GLU A 31 -5.06 16.49 -0.42
N MET A 32 -4.55 16.56 0.80
CA MET A 32 -4.94 17.57 1.76
C MET A 32 -3.71 18.02 2.54
N ASP A 33 -3.46 19.32 2.50
CA ASP A 33 -2.35 19.91 3.25
C ASP A 33 -2.77 20.19 4.68
N ILE A 34 -1.86 19.92 5.60
CA ILE A 34 -2.01 20.26 7.02
C ILE A 34 -1.12 21.46 7.27
N VAL A 35 -1.76 22.61 7.49
CA VAL A 35 -1.07 23.87 7.77
C VAL A 35 -1.30 24.22 9.22
N ARG A 36 -0.21 24.49 9.94
CA ARG A 36 -0.27 24.84 11.35
C ARG A 36 0.57 26.09 11.60
N SER A 37 -0.07 27.13 12.13
CA SER A 37 0.58 28.42 12.37
C SER A 37 1.26 28.98 11.10
N GLY A 38 0.58 28.86 9.96
CA GLY A 38 1.08 29.34 8.68
C GLY A 38 2.16 28.49 8.03
N VAL A 39 2.51 27.33 8.62
CA VAL A 39 3.55 26.45 8.12
C VAL A 39 2.94 25.17 7.57
N LEU A 40 3.34 24.76 6.36
CA LEU A 40 2.95 23.49 5.78
C LEU A 40 3.69 22.37 6.54
N GLU A 41 2.95 21.65 7.39
CA GLU A 41 3.51 20.62 8.26
C GLU A 41 3.52 19.26 7.58
N ALA A 42 2.42 18.89 6.94
CA ALA A 42 2.25 17.60 6.31
C ALA A 42 1.31 17.68 5.13
N THR A 43 1.36 16.67 4.25
CA THR A 43 0.39 16.49 3.19
C THR A 43 -0.10 15.05 3.26
N ASN A 44 -1.42 14.87 3.24
CA ASN A 44 -2.07 13.56 3.22
C ASN A 44 -2.53 13.26 1.81
N TYR A 45 -2.19 12.07 1.31
CA TYR A 45 -2.57 11.60 -0.02
C TYR A 45 -3.53 10.42 0.15
N PHE A 46 -4.74 10.53 -0.42
CA PHE A 46 -5.77 9.52 -0.28
C PHE A 46 -5.91 8.69 -1.55
N PHE A 47 -6.05 7.39 -1.37
CA PHE A 47 -6.15 6.42 -2.46
C PHE A 47 -7.37 5.54 -2.29
N SER A 48 -7.97 5.20 -3.42
CA SER A 48 -9.13 4.31 -3.51
C SER A 48 -8.72 3.05 -4.26
N ILE A 49 -9.44 1.96 -4.05
CA ILE A 49 -9.22 0.71 -4.79
C ILE A 49 -10.56 0.00 -4.96
N GLY A 50 -10.83 -0.51 -6.19
CA GLY A 50 -12.13 -1.10 -6.48
C GLY A 50 -13.25 -0.09 -6.20
N ASP A 51 -14.25 -0.51 -5.43
CA ASP A 51 -15.34 0.36 -5.00
C ASP A 51 -15.10 0.97 -3.61
N GLN A 52 -13.93 0.73 -3.03
CA GLN A 52 -13.57 1.26 -1.71
C GLN A 52 -12.87 2.61 -1.87
N GLU A 53 -13.53 3.66 -1.38
CA GLU A 53 -13.02 5.02 -1.55
C GLU A 53 -12.18 5.46 -0.37
N ASN A 54 -11.03 6.11 -0.66
CA ASN A 54 -10.17 6.77 0.32
C ASN A 54 -9.73 5.86 1.47
N VAL A 55 -9.50 4.58 1.18
CA VAL A 55 -9.18 3.59 2.22
C VAL A 55 -7.73 3.57 2.63
N LEU A 56 -6.85 4.18 1.85
CA LEU A 56 -5.43 4.29 2.18
C LEU A 56 -5.06 5.77 2.21
N GLU A 57 -4.46 6.19 3.32
CA GLU A 57 -3.94 7.54 3.49
C GLU A 57 -2.44 7.47 3.68
N LEU A 58 -1.70 8.16 2.82
CA LEU A 58 -0.24 8.27 2.93
C LEU A 58 0.08 9.66 3.43
N THR A 59 0.76 9.75 4.57
CA THR A 59 1.09 11.04 5.19
C THR A 59 2.57 11.35 5.02
N TYR A 60 2.85 12.46 4.36
CA TYR A 60 4.20 12.97 4.20
C TYR A 60 4.41 14.18 5.12
N ASN A 61 5.36 14.08 6.04
CA ASN A 61 5.75 15.20 6.91
C ASN A 61 6.88 15.98 6.21
N HIS A 62 6.73 17.30 6.13
CA HIS A 62 7.63 18.16 5.36
C HIS A 62 8.92 18.51 6.09
N ASP A 63 9.22 17.87 7.21
CA ASP A 63 10.45 18.13 7.99
C ASP A 63 11.60 17.18 7.65
N GLY A 64 11.41 16.31 6.66
CA GLY A 64 12.48 15.39 6.21
C GLY A 64 12.78 14.25 7.14
N ARG A 65 11.90 13.97 8.12
CA ARG A 65 12.13 12.87 9.07
C ARG A 65 12.02 11.51 8.41
N SER A 66 12.66 10.52 9.04
CA SER A 66 12.51 9.12 8.69
C SER A 66 11.79 8.40 9.83
N TYR A 67 11.41 7.13 9.60
CA TYR A 67 10.59 6.39 10.54
C TYR A 67 11.19 5.03 10.86
N LYS A 68 11.01 4.58 12.11
CA LYS A 68 11.29 3.21 12.52
C LYS A 68 9.96 2.49 12.61
N LEU A 69 9.78 1.45 11.81
CA LEU A 69 8.53 0.69 11.82
C LEU A 69 8.41 -0.19 13.05
N GLY A 70 9.52 -0.64 13.60
CA GLY A 70 9.51 -1.49 14.79
C GLY A 70 8.98 -2.89 14.47
N THR A 71 8.49 -3.55 15.51
CA THR A 71 8.01 -4.93 15.41
C THR A 71 6.50 -5.05 15.63
N GLY A 72 5.80 -3.95 15.81
CA GLY A 72 4.37 -3.96 16.09
C GLY A 72 3.48 -3.89 14.86
N TYR A 73 3.99 -3.33 13.76
CA TYR A 73 3.23 -3.22 12.51
C TYR A 73 3.28 -4.54 11.74
N GLY A 74 2.12 -4.99 11.26
CA GLY A 74 2.06 -6.16 10.39
C GLY A 74 2.09 -5.76 8.91
N HIS A 75 0.93 -5.82 8.26
CA HIS A 75 0.84 -5.60 6.83
C HIS A 75 -0.57 -5.18 6.43
N ILE A 76 -0.68 -4.68 5.19
CA ILE A 76 -1.95 -4.48 4.50
C ILE A 76 -2.09 -5.62 3.51
N ALA A 77 -3.29 -6.19 3.37
CA ALA A 77 -3.55 -7.31 2.47
C ALA A 77 -4.46 -6.89 1.33
N LEU A 78 -4.14 -7.35 0.12
CA LEU A 78 -4.92 -7.11 -1.10
C LEU A 78 -5.26 -8.44 -1.74
N GLY A 79 -6.51 -8.58 -2.23
CA GLY A 79 -6.93 -9.75 -2.99
C GLY A 79 -6.66 -9.55 -4.47
N VAL A 80 -6.11 -10.57 -5.13
CA VAL A 80 -5.89 -10.56 -6.58
C VAL A 80 -6.42 -11.87 -7.17
N ALA A 81 -6.97 -11.80 -8.38
CA ALA A 81 -7.57 -12.98 -9.01
C ALA A 81 -6.51 -13.93 -9.58
N ASP A 82 -5.44 -13.38 -10.13
CA ASP A 82 -4.34 -14.11 -10.75
C ASP A 82 -3.02 -13.62 -10.18
N LEU A 83 -2.50 -14.33 -9.18
CA LEU A 83 -1.30 -13.92 -8.48
C LEU A 83 -0.07 -13.94 -9.39
N ASP A 84 0.11 -15.01 -10.17
CA ASP A 84 1.27 -15.11 -11.07
C ASP A 84 1.25 -14.03 -12.14
N GLY A 85 0.07 -13.78 -12.73
CA GLY A 85 -0.09 -12.71 -13.73
C GLY A 85 0.16 -11.33 -13.15
N THR A 86 -0.34 -11.09 -11.94
CA THR A 86 -0.12 -9.82 -11.23
C THR A 86 1.37 -9.59 -10.99
N LEU A 87 2.07 -10.60 -10.49
CA LEU A 87 3.51 -10.49 -10.22
C LEU A 87 4.33 -10.29 -11.49
N ALA A 88 3.96 -10.96 -12.57
CA ALA A 88 4.64 -10.78 -13.88
C ALA A 88 4.48 -9.34 -14.37
N ALA A 89 3.28 -8.78 -14.28
CA ALA A 89 3.00 -7.41 -14.71
C ALA A 89 3.76 -6.40 -13.85
N LEU A 90 3.80 -6.61 -12.53
CA LEU A 90 4.53 -5.72 -11.61
C LEU A 90 6.03 -5.73 -11.91
N LYS A 91 6.60 -6.89 -12.20
CA LYS A 91 8.01 -7.00 -12.53
C LYS A 91 8.32 -6.34 -13.88
N ASP A 92 7.53 -6.65 -14.90
CA ASP A 92 7.79 -6.18 -16.27
C ASP A 92 7.62 -4.67 -16.41
N ALA A 93 6.58 -4.11 -15.82
CA ALA A 93 6.26 -2.69 -15.96
C ALA A 93 6.95 -1.81 -14.92
N HIS A 94 7.23 -2.32 -13.71
CA HIS A 94 7.67 -1.49 -12.60
C HIS A 94 8.91 -2.02 -11.87
N GLY A 95 9.40 -3.21 -12.21
CA GLY A 95 10.54 -3.81 -11.52
C GLY A 95 10.24 -4.19 -10.06
N ILE A 96 8.98 -4.37 -9.72
CA ILE A 96 8.56 -4.74 -8.35
C ILE A 96 8.54 -6.26 -8.25
N GLU A 97 9.21 -6.79 -7.23
CA GLU A 97 9.28 -8.23 -6.97
C GLU A 97 8.89 -8.54 -5.53
N PRO A 98 8.29 -9.72 -5.28
CA PRO A 98 7.97 -10.12 -3.92
C PRO A 98 9.23 -10.51 -3.13
N GLU A 99 9.10 -10.59 -1.79
CA GLU A 99 10.19 -11.01 -0.91
C GLU A 99 10.66 -12.44 -1.25
N ARG A 100 9.74 -13.30 -1.65
CA ARG A 100 10.01 -14.66 -2.11
C ARG A 100 8.86 -15.09 -3.03
N PRO A 101 9.03 -16.18 -3.81
CA PRO A 101 7.95 -16.67 -4.66
C PRO A 101 6.68 -17.00 -3.88
N PRO A 102 5.52 -16.99 -4.54
CA PRO A 102 4.26 -17.35 -3.88
C PRO A 102 4.31 -18.71 -3.23
N TYR A 103 3.62 -18.84 -2.11
CA TYR A 103 3.53 -20.10 -1.36
C TYR A 103 2.12 -20.27 -0.81
N GLN A 104 1.80 -21.50 -0.43
CA GLN A 104 0.48 -21.83 0.09
C GLN A 104 0.46 -21.75 1.61
N VAL A 105 -0.66 -21.24 2.14
CA VAL A 105 -0.89 -21.15 3.58
C VAL A 105 -2.24 -21.78 3.91
N GLY A 106 -2.32 -22.35 5.11
CA GLY A 106 -3.55 -22.94 5.60
C GLY A 106 -3.92 -24.24 4.89
N SER A 107 -4.99 -24.88 5.37
CA SER A 107 -5.47 -26.15 4.83
C SER A 107 -6.15 -26.00 3.47
N GLY A 108 -6.59 -24.78 3.12
CA GLY A 108 -7.25 -24.51 1.85
C GLY A 108 -6.29 -24.29 0.68
N GLY A 109 -5.00 -24.26 0.92
CA GLY A 109 -4.01 -24.07 -0.13
C GLY A 109 -4.02 -22.68 -0.75
N THR A 110 -4.46 -21.67 -0.03
CA THR A 110 -4.47 -20.29 -0.50
C THR A 110 -3.04 -19.82 -0.79
N ARG A 111 -2.82 -19.29 -1.99
CA ARG A 111 -1.50 -18.79 -2.39
C ARG A 111 -1.38 -17.33 -2.02
N ILE A 112 -0.25 -17.00 -1.42
CA ILE A 112 0.06 -15.61 -1.03
C ILE A 112 1.51 -15.27 -1.36
N CYS A 113 1.81 -13.97 -1.36
CA CYS A 113 3.18 -13.49 -1.28
C CYS A 113 3.19 -12.12 -0.61
N PHE A 114 4.37 -11.72 -0.16
CA PHE A 114 4.58 -10.41 0.45
C PHE A 114 5.56 -9.60 -0.39
N MET A 115 5.32 -8.30 -0.47
CA MET A 115 6.27 -7.35 -1.04
C MET A 115 6.41 -6.18 -0.08
N ARG A 116 7.40 -5.34 -0.32
CA ARG A 116 7.62 -4.15 0.50
C ARG A 116 7.43 -2.91 -0.32
N ASP A 117 6.76 -1.93 0.26
CA ASP A 117 6.62 -0.63 -0.38
C ASP A 117 7.93 0.17 -0.24
N PRO A 118 8.04 1.39 -0.84
CA PRO A 118 9.28 2.15 -0.77
C PRO A 118 9.77 2.50 0.64
N ASP A 119 8.89 2.45 1.64
CA ASP A 119 9.23 2.73 3.04
C ASP A 119 9.29 1.46 3.90
N ASP A 120 9.36 0.28 3.26
CA ASP A 120 9.46 -1.02 3.91
C ASP A 120 8.16 -1.52 4.57
N TYR A 121 7.03 -0.90 4.32
CA TYR A 121 5.76 -1.47 4.76
C TYR A 121 5.44 -2.71 3.94
N ARG A 122 5.11 -3.80 4.62
CA ARG A 122 4.79 -5.06 3.94
C ARG A 122 3.37 -5.03 3.40
N ILE A 123 3.22 -5.53 2.17
CA ILE A 123 1.93 -5.68 1.50
C ILE A 123 1.77 -7.15 1.17
N GLU A 124 0.68 -7.77 1.62
CA GLU A 124 0.36 -9.16 1.30
C GLU A 124 -0.56 -9.20 0.09
N LEU A 125 -0.22 -10.02 -0.90
CA LEU A 125 -1.12 -10.32 -2.00
C LEU A 125 -1.69 -11.71 -1.79
N ILE A 126 -3.01 -11.81 -1.77
CA ILE A 126 -3.73 -13.06 -1.53
C ILE A 126 -4.51 -13.40 -2.80
N GLU A 127 -4.26 -14.60 -3.35
CA GLU A 127 -4.99 -15.05 -4.54
C GLU A 127 -6.41 -15.45 -4.16
N ARG A 128 -7.37 -14.84 -4.82
CA ARG A 128 -8.78 -15.09 -4.55
C ARG A 128 -9.55 -15.17 -5.85
N SER A 129 -10.23 -16.28 -6.08
CA SER A 129 -11.07 -16.43 -7.26
C SER A 129 -12.27 -15.49 -7.18
N GLY A 130 -12.60 -14.87 -8.31
CA GLY A 130 -13.70 -13.94 -8.39
C GLY A 130 -13.38 -12.54 -7.93
N GLY A 131 -12.12 -12.24 -7.70
CA GLY A 131 -11.66 -10.91 -7.39
C GLY A 131 -11.64 -10.48 -5.98
#